data_d14e2814247d1bfc505bf22020c624c7
#
_entry.id   d14e2814247d1bfc505bf22020c624c7
#
_cell.length_a   1.000
_cell.length_b   1.000
_cell.length_c   1.000
_cell.angle_alpha   90.00
_cell.angle_beta   90.00
_cell.angle_gamma   90.00
#
_symmetry.space_group_name_H-M   'P 1'
#
loop_
_entity.id
_entity.type
_entity.pdbx_description
1 polymer ?
#
loop_
_entity_poly.entity_id
_entity_poly.type
_entity_poly.pdbx_seq_one_letter_code
_entity_poly.pdbx_strand_id
1 'polypeptide(L)'
;YIEDVSLDNETVGVFVRSPHAHARIVEIDKDSITELPGVLAVYSGVDLRMDNIGDIPCGAEINNIDGTPCVKPRRPALAIDRVRHLGDAVALIVAETKQQALDAADQLWIDYEPLDVAVETENSLSGEAPQIWDEAKNNQCFHWESGKQAETEAAFAEADTTVELKLVNNRVIPTSMETRGAIAAIDPD
;
A
#
# COMPACT_ATOMS: atom_id res chain seq x y z
N TYR A 1 23.24 7.34 -6.39
CA TYR A 1 22.04 6.70 -5.86
C TYR A 1 22.13 6.62 -4.35
N ILE A 2 20.99 6.37 -3.68
CA ILE A 2 20.96 6.24 -2.20
C ILE A 2 21.86 5.09 -1.72
N GLU A 3 21.99 4.03 -2.49
CA GLU A 3 22.87 2.88 -2.19
C GLU A 3 24.36 3.22 -2.29
N ASP A 4 24.72 4.37 -2.87
CA ASP A 4 26.13 4.85 -2.96
C ASP A 4 26.54 5.66 -1.72
N VAL A 5 25.57 5.98 -0.85
CA VAL A 5 25.83 6.71 0.39
C VAL A 5 26.06 5.69 1.50
N SER A 6 27.17 5.82 2.20
CA SER A 6 27.53 4.97 3.34
C SER A 6 27.84 5.83 4.55
N LEU A 7 27.30 5.45 5.70
CA LEU A 7 27.52 6.10 6.98
C LEU A 7 28.27 5.16 7.91
N ASP A 8 29.05 5.72 8.84
CA ASP A 8 29.73 4.94 9.86
C ASP A 8 28.68 4.27 10.77
N ASN A 9 28.85 2.96 11.00
CA ASN A 9 27.95 2.12 11.80
C ASN A 9 26.49 2.07 11.29
N GLU A 10 26.30 2.24 9.97
CA GLU A 10 24.97 2.10 9.39
C GLU A 10 24.44 0.66 9.55
N THR A 11 23.12 0.57 9.62
CA THR A 11 22.38 -0.69 9.57
C THR A 11 21.41 -0.66 8.39
N VAL A 12 21.01 -1.80 7.89
CA VAL A 12 20.15 -1.89 6.70
C VAL A 12 18.78 -2.43 7.07
N GLY A 13 17.74 -1.69 6.66
CA GLY A 13 16.35 -2.10 6.79
C GLY A 13 15.81 -2.68 5.48
N VAL A 14 15.22 -3.89 5.53
CA VAL A 14 14.56 -4.54 4.41
C VAL A 14 13.10 -4.78 4.73
N PHE A 15 12.19 -4.33 3.84
CA PHE A 15 10.76 -4.59 3.98
C PHE A 15 10.39 -5.95 3.40
N VAL A 16 9.76 -6.78 4.23
CA VAL A 16 9.07 -8.00 3.78
C VAL A 16 7.71 -7.62 3.23
N ARG A 17 7.39 -8.10 2.03
CA ARG A 17 6.17 -7.72 1.31
C ARG A 17 5.30 -8.93 1.05
N SER A 18 3.99 -8.73 1.16
CA SER A 18 2.98 -9.77 0.92
C SER A 18 2.98 -10.24 -0.54
N PRO A 19 2.93 -11.55 -0.79
CA PRO A 19 2.66 -12.13 -2.09
C PRO A 19 1.16 -12.18 -2.42
N HIS A 20 0.27 -11.79 -1.50
CA HIS A 20 -1.17 -11.82 -1.66
C HIS A 20 -1.73 -10.44 -1.98
N ALA A 21 -2.73 -10.39 -2.88
CA ALA A 21 -3.46 -9.16 -3.19
C ALA A 21 -4.45 -8.79 -2.08
N HIS A 22 -5.02 -9.78 -1.37
CA HIS A 22 -5.86 -9.59 -0.21
C HIS A 22 -5.80 -10.85 0.66
N ALA A 23 -5.37 -10.71 1.88
CA ALA A 23 -5.29 -11.80 2.85
C ALA A 23 -5.28 -11.27 4.28
N ARG A 24 -5.79 -12.06 5.21
CA ARG A 24 -5.59 -11.85 6.64
C ARG A 24 -4.19 -12.29 7.01
N ILE A 25 -3.51 -11.53 7.86
CA ILE A 25 -2.27 -11.95 8.51
C ILE A 25 -2.68 -12.71 9.77
N VAL A 26 -2.43 -14.02 9.77
CA VAL A 26 -2.77 -14.90 10.92
C VAL A 26 -1.63 -14.86 11.93
N GLU A 27 -0.39 -15.01 11.45
CA GLU A 27 0.80 -15.04 12.29
C GLU A 27 2.02 -14.54 11.52
N ILE A 28 2.95 -13.91 12.22
CA ILE A 28 4.30 -13.56 11.74
C ILE A 28 5.28 -14.14 12.77
N ASP A 29 6.01 -15.20 12.40
CA ASP A 29 6.99 -15.85 13.24
C ASP A 29 8.32 -15.07 13.27
N LYS A 30 8.35 -13.99 14.06
CA LYS A 30 9.55 -13.16 14.22
C LYS A 30 10.66 -13.89 15.00
N ASP A 31 10.27 -14.76 15.91
CA ASP A 31 11.21 -15.40 16.83
C ASP A 31 12.20 -16.29 16.09
N SER A 32 11.74 -16.95 15.01
CA SER A 32 12.59 -17.84 14.19
C SER A 32 13.77 -17.12 13.52
N ILE A 33 13.68 -15.82 13.28
CA ILE A 33 14.71 -15.04 12.57
C ILE A 33 15.44 -14.03 13.46
N THR A 34 14.92 -13.72 14.64
CA THR A 34 15.52 -12.70 15.53
C THR A 34 16.90 -13.13 16.03
N GLU A 35 17.15 -14.43 16.13
CA GLU A 35 18.44 -14.97 16.57
C GLU A 35 19.44 -15.23 15.42
N LEU A 36 19.07 -14.91 14.18
CA LEU A 36 19.98 -15.08 13.05
C LEU A 36 21.17 -14.11 13.15
N PRO A 37 22.38 -14.54 12.73
CA PRO A 37 23.56 -13.72 12.82
C PRO A 37 23.41 -12.38 12.08
N GLY A 38 23.63 -11.27 12.80
CA GLY A 38 23.59 -9.91 12.27
C GLY A 38 22.18 -9.32 12.15
N VAL A 39 21.11 -10.04 12.49
CA VAL A 39 19.78 -9.47 12.65
C VAL A 39 19.72 -8.69 13.96
N LEU A 40 19.35 -7.42 13.88
CA LEU A 40 19.30 -6.51 15.02
C LEU A 40 17.88 -6.30 15.54
N ALA A 41 16.90 -6.26 14.64
CA ALA A 41 15.49 -6.11 15.01
C ALA A 41 14.55 -6.60 13.89
N VAL A 42 13.34 -7.01 14.29
CA VAL A 42 12.25 -7.38 13.39
C VAL A 42 10.97 -6.68 13.87
N TYR A 43 10.43 -5.82 13.05
CA TYR A 43 9.21 -5.06 13.35
C TYR A 43 8.05 -5.52 12.49
N SER A 44 6.89 -5.67 13.10
CA SER A 44 5.59 -5.88 12.46
C SER A 44 4.71 -4.64 12.59
N GLY A 45 3.57 -4.62 11.93
CA GLY A 45 2.60 -3.54 12.11
C GLY A 45 2.06 -3.42 13.53
N VAL A 46 2.04 -4.52 14.29
CA VAL A 46 1.65 -4.51 15.71
C VAL A 46 2.68 -3.77 16.56
N ASP A 47 3.98 -4.00 16.31
CA ASP A 47 5.05 -3.33 17.05
C ASP A 47 5.00 -1.82 16.82
N LEU A 48 4.84 -1.37 15.57
CA LEU A 48 4.71 0.06 15.26
C LEU A 48 3.51 0.71 15.96
N ARG A 49 2.40 -0.01 16.06
CA ARG A 49 1.23 0.47 16.81
C ARG A 49 1.51 0.57 18.31
N MET A 50 2.21 -0.39 18.90
CA MET A 50 2.58 -0.36 20.31
C MET A 50 3.53 0.82 20.62
N ASP A 51 4.39 1.16 19.68
CA ASP A 51 5.30 2.31 19.76
C ASP A 51 4.62 3.64 19.40
N ASN A 52 3.29 3.64 19.20
CA ASN A 52 2.49 4.81 18.82
C ASN A 52 2.91 5.46 17.49
N ILE A 53 3.48 4.70 16.57
CA ILE A 53 3.75 5.17 15.21
C ILE A 53 2.44 5.24 14.45
N GLY A 54 2.12 6.43 13.97
CA GLY A 54 0.87 6.73 13.28
C GLY A 54 0.81 6.17 11.86
N ASP A 55 -0.39 6.29 11.27
CA ASP A 55 -0.62 5.90 9.88
C ASP A 55 0.03 6.92 8.91
N ILE A 56 0.37 6.48 7.71
CA ILE A 56 0.84 7.35 6.63
C ILE A 56 -0.32 8.29 6.24
N PRO A 57 -0.15 9.63 6.35
CA PRO A 57 -1.24 10.55 6.09
C PRO A 57 -1.64 10.57 4.61
N CYS A 58 -2.94 10.64 4.35
CA CYS A 58 -3.47 10.89 3.02
C CYS A 58 -3.60 12.42 2.80
N GLY A 59 -2.79 12.98 1.91
CA GLY A 59 -2.81 14.40 1.56
C GLY A 59 -3.89 14.79 0.54
N ALA A 60 -4.74 13.87 0.09
CA ALA A 60 -5.80 14.18 -0.86
C ALA A 60 -6.91 15.00 -0.18
N GLU A 61 -7.18 16.19 -0.71
CA GLU A 61 -8.29 17.07 -0.31
C GLU A 61 -9.32 17.09 -1.45
N ILE A 62 -10.15 16.05 -1.51
CA ILE A 62 -11.19 15.88 -2.53
C ILE A 62 -12.53 15.83 -1.82
N ASN A 63 -13.49 16.61 -2.29
CA ASN A 63 -14.88 16.51 -1.86
C ASN A 63 -15.72 15.75 -2.89
N ASN A 64 -16.68 14.99 -2.38
CA ASN A 64 -17.71 14.38 -3.21
C ASN A 64 -18.59 15.46 -3.87
N ILE A 65 -19.36 15.09 -4.87
CA ILE A 65 -20.30 16.01 -5.56
C ILE A 65 -21.35 16.62 -4.63
N ASP A 66 -21.66 15.93 -3.51
CA ASP A 66 -22.57 16.42 -2.46
C ASP A 66 -21.88 17.33 -1.42
N GLY A 67 -20.59 17.63 -1.59
CA GLY A 67 -19.79 18.45 -0.70
C GLY A 67 -19.20 17.72 0.49
N THR A 68 -19.50 16.45 0.69
CA THR A 68 -18.89 15.65 1.77
C THR A 68 -17.43 15.35 1.47
N PRO A 69 -16.55 15.26 2.48
CA PRO A 69 -15.15 14.90 2.27
C PRO A 69 -15.00 13.45 1.79
N CYS A 70 -13.92 13.18 1.03
CA CYS A 70 -13.59 11.82 0.62
C CYS A 70 -13.29 10.92 1.83
N VAL A 71 -13.55 9.61 1.67
CA VAL A 71 -13.13 8.60 2.63
C VAL A 71 -11.62 8.40 2.50
N LYS A 72 -10.92 8.47 3.62
CA LYS A 72 -9.46 8.27 3.70
C LYS A 72 -9.20 7.02 4.55
N PRO A 73 -9.18 5.82 3.96
CA PRO A 73 -8.88 4.59 4.69
C PRO A 73 -7.53 4.68 5.40
N ARG A 74 -7.42 4.04 6.54
CA ARG A 74 -6.18 4.02 7.34
C ARG A 74 -5.06 3.32 6.56
N ARG A 75 -3.88 3.91 6.56
CA ARG A 75 -2.71 3.37 5.87
C ARG A 75 -1.54 3.21 6.84
N PRO A 76 -1.46 2.12 7.59
CA PRO A 76 -0.31 1.85 8.44
C PRO A 76 0.96 1.66 7.60
N ALA A 77 2.12 1.97 8.15
CA ALA A 77 3.41 1.79 7.46
C ALA A 77 3.73 0.31 7.22
N LEU A 78 3.29 -0.57 8.13
CA LEU A 78 3.29 -2.03 7.98
C LEU A 78 1.87 -2.54 8.21
N ALA A 79 1.40 -3.46 7.38
CA ALA A 79 0.11 -4.09 7.52
C ALA A 79 -0.03 -4.77 8.89
N ILE A 80 -1.19 -4.63 9.53
CA ILE A 80 -1.39 -5.08 10.90
C ILE A 80 -2.18 -6.38 10.95
N ASP A 81 -3.36 -6.37 10.36
CA ASP A 81 -4.33 -7.46 10.39
C ASP A 81 -4.58 -8.08 9.02
N ARG A 82 -4.35 -7.28 7.98
CA ARG A 82 -4.75 -7.63 6.61
C ARG A 82 -3.88 -6.91 5.59
N VAL A 83 -3.44 -7.64 4.59
CA VAL A 83 -2.83 -7.07 3.39
C VAL A 83 -3.92 -6.80 2.35
N ARG A 84 -3.82 -5.70 1.61
CA ARG A 84 -4.87 -5.19 0.72
C ARG A 84 -4.41 -4.95 -0.71
N HIS A 85 -3.15 -5.19 -1.00
CA HIS A 85 -2.61 -5.18 -2.35
C HIS A 85 -1.35 -6.04 -2.43
N LEU A 86 -1.02 -6.51 -3.63
CA LEU A 86 0.23 -7.21 -3.86
C LEU A 86 1.43 -6.31 -3.51
N GLY A 87 2.36 -6.83 -2.73
CA GLY A 87 3.52 -6.07 -2.27
C GLY A 87 3.27 -5.15 -1.08
N ASP A 88 2.13 -5.30 -0.37
CA ASP A 88 1.88 -4.60 0.89
C ASP A 88 2.96 -4.95 1.92
N ALA A 89 3.54 -3.94 2.59
CA ALA A 89 4.61 -4.16 3.54
C ALA A 89 4.05 -4.77 4.84
N VAL A 90 4.62 -5.87 5.31
CA VAL A 90 4.13 -6.62 6.49
C VAL A 90 5.12 -6.65 7.63
N ALA A 91 6.43 -6.62 7.33
CA ALA A 91 7.47 -6.55 8.33
C ALA A 91 8.65 -5.69 7.83
N LEU A 92 9.44 -5.20 8.78
CA LEU A 92 10.73 -4.55 8.55
C LEU A 92 11.79 -5.31 9.33
N ILE A 93 12.80 -5.79 8.64
CA ILE A 93 13.97 -6.45 9.24
C ILE A 93 15.13 -5.49 9.19
N VAL A 94 15.78 -5.27 10.33
CA VAL A 94 16.98 -4.46 10.47
C VAL A 94 18.16 -5.38 10.76
N ALA A 95 19.21 -5.28 9.97
CA ALA A 95 20.42 -6.10 10.13
C ALA A 95 21.70 -5.25 9.92
N GLU A 96 22.85 -5.81 10.28
CA GLU A 96 24.16 -5.17 10.11
C GLU A 96 24.52 -4.98 8.62
N THR A 97 24.04 -5.89 7.76
CA THR A 97 24.29 -5.84 6.31
C THR A 97 23.03 -6.14 5.51
N LYS A 98 22.99 -5.64 4.26
CA LYS A 98 21.90 -5.89 3.33
C LYS A 98 21.67 -7.40 3.09
N GLN A 99 22.76 -8.18 2.96
CA GLN A 99 22.65 -9.62 2.72
C GLN A 99 22.01 -10.34 3.90
N GLN A 100 22.41 -10.04 5.13
CA GLN A 100 21.81 -10.61 6.35
C GLN A 100 20.32 -10.26 6.45
N ALA A 101 19.94 -9.01 6.13
CA ALA A 101 18.54 -8.62 6.13
C ALA A 101 17.70 -9.36 5.07
N LEU A 102 18.25 -9.58 3.87
CA LEU A 102 17.60 -10.36 2.81
C LEU A 102 17.48 -11.84 3.18
N ASP A 103 18.55 -12.46 3.69
CA ASP A 103 18.54 -13.86 4.11
C ASP A 103 17.53 -14.12 5.25
N ALA A 104 17.39 -13.16 6.16
CA ALA A 104 16.38 -13.21 7.20
C ALA A 104 14.96 -13.00 6.63
N ALA A 105 14.80 -12.12 5.64
CA ALA A 105 13.51 -11.91 4.97
C ALA A 105 13.03 -13.16 4.24
N ASP A 106 13.93 -13.90 3.61
CA ASP A 106 13.61 -15.16 2.92
C ASP A 106 13.23 -16.29 3.88
N GLN A 107 13.67 -16.22 5.15
CA GLN A 107 13.36 -17.19 6.18
C GLN A 107 12.15 -16.81 7.04
N LEU A 108 11.70 -15.55 6.99
CA LEU A 108 10.56 -15.13 7.78
C LEU A 108 9.29 -15.85 7.33
N TRP A 109 8.76 -16.69 8.21
CA TRP A 109 7.50 -17.36 7.97
C TRP A 109 6.32 -16.46 8.37
N ILE A 110 5.35 -16.34 7.45
CA ILE A 110 4.11 -15.60 7.68
C ILE A 110 2.95 -16.46 7.23
N ASP A 111 2.00 -16.68 8.14
CA ASP A 111 0.76 -17.38 7.83
C ASP A 111 -0.28 -16.40 7.32
N TYR A 112 -0.83 -16.69 6.14
CA TYR A 112 -1.85 -15.89 5.49
C TYR A 112 -3.10 -16.72 5.24
N GLU A 113 -4.25 -16.14 5.57
CA GLU A 113 -5.55 -16.62 5.13
C GLU A 113 -6.00 -15.79 3.91
N PRO A 114 -5.94 -16.34 2.68
CA PRO A 114 -6.36 -15.62 1.48
C PRO A 114 -7.83 -15.21 1.55
N LEU A 115 -8.12 -14.00 1.07
CA LEU A 115 -9.45 -13.43 0.97
C LEU A 115 -9.80 -13.13 -0.49
N ASP A 116 -11.09 -12.95 -0.76
CA ASP A 116 -11.55 -12.54 -2.08
C ASP A 116 -10.97 -11.18 -2.48
N VAL A 117 -10.68 -11.01 -3.76
CA VAL A 117 -9.99 -9.85 -4.31
C VAL A 117 -10.89 -8.99 -5.21
N ALA A 118 -10.70 -7.67 -5.17
CA ALA A 118 -11.33 -6.72 -6.08
C ALA A 118 -10.25 -6.12 -7.00
N VAL A 119 -9.84 -6.88 -8.01
CA VAL A 119 -8.76 -6.50 -8.94
C VAL A 119 -9.30 -5.68 -10.12
N GLU A 120 -10.48 -6.03 -10.61
CA GLU A 120 -11.08 -5.41 -11.79
C GLU A 120 -11.75 -4.09 -11.43
N THR A 121 -11.22 -2.98 -11.96
CA THR A 121 -11.71 -1.63 -11.65
C THR A 121 -13.20 -1.47 -11.99
N GLU A 122 -13.66 -2.03 -13.11
CA GLU A 122 -15.06 -1.96 -13.54
C GLU A 122 -16.03 -2.57 -12.53
N ASN A 123 -15.65 -3.70 -11.95
CA ASN A 123 -16.49 -4.46 -11.03
C ASN A 123 -16.31 -4.03 -9.58
N SER A 124 -15.25 -3.29 -9.25
CA SER A 124 -14.90 -2.96 -7.86
C SER A 124 -15.94 -2.12 -7.12
N LEU A 125 -16.76 -1.35 -7.86
CA LEU A 125 -17.87 -0.55 -7.30
C LEU A 125 -19.20 -1.32 -7.23
N SER A 126 -19.26 -2.54 -7.76
CA SER A 126 -20.48 -3.34 -7.68
C SER A 126 -20.75 -3.74 -6.23
N GLY A 127 -22.03 -3.84 -5.86
CA GLY A 127 -22.39 -4.30 -4.51
C GLY A 127 -22.03 -5.76 -4.22
N GLU A 128 -21.56 -6.51 -5.24
CA GLU A 128 -21.12 -7.90 -5.16
C GLU A 128 -19.60 -8.03 -5.02
N ALA A 129 -18.86 -6.94 -5.29
CA ALA A 129 -17.40 -6.95 -5.15
C ALA A 129 -17.00 -7.07 -3.66
N PRO A 130 -15.93 -7.85 -3.36
CA PRO A 130 -15.41 -7.90 -1.99
C PRO A 130 -14.95 -6.52 -1.54
N GLN A 131 -15.34 -6.14 -0.33
CA GLN A 131 -14.95 -4.86 0.26
C GLN A 131 -13.53 -4.95 0.82
N ILE A 132 -12.63 -4.13 0.31
CA ILE A 132 -11.20 -4.16 0.67
C ILE A 132 -10.92 -3.31 1.91
N TRP A 133 -11.57 -2.14 2.04
CA TRP A 133 -11.47 -1.25 3.19
C TRP A 133 -12.83 -1.10 3.86
N ASP A 134 -12.90 -1.38 5.15
CA ASP A 134 -14.16 -1.37 5.91
C ASP A 134 -14.80 0.03 5.91
N GLU A 135 -13.99 1.09 5.82
CA GLU A 135 -14.44 2.49 5.78
C GLU A 135 -14.95 2.93 4.41
N ALA A 136 -14.51 2.27 3.32
CA ALA A 136 -14.84 2.64 1.94
C ALA A 136 -15.97 1.74 1.40
N LYS A 137 -17.21 2.09 1.70
CA LYS A 137 -18.39 1.34 1.24
C LYS A 137 -18.35 1.16 -0.29
N ASN A 138 -18.56 -0.08 -0.75
CA ASN A 138 -18.47 -0.47 -2.17
C ASN A 138 -17.11 -0.11 -2.80
N ASN A 139 -16.02 -0.13 -2.02
CA ASN A 139 -14.67 0.27 -2.46
C ASN A 139 -14.56 1.71 -3.00
N GLN A 140 -15.55 2.57 -2.72
CA GLN A 140 -15.58 3.95 -3.20
C GLN A 140 -15.02 4.92 -2.15
N CYS A 141 -13.91 5.57 -2.45
CA CYS A 141 -13.34 6.60 -1.59
C CYS A 141 -13.95 7.98 -1.84
N PHE A 142 -14.31 8.28 -3.08
CA PHE A 142 -14.96 9.54 -3.46
C PHE A 142 -15.71 9.40 -4.79
N HIS A 143 -16.64 10.33 -5.02
CA HIS A 143 -17.27 10.56 -6.30
C HIS A 143 -17.11 12.05 -6.64
N TRP A 144 -16.32 12.35 -7.65
CA TRP A 144 -16.01 13.71 -8.09
C TRP A 144 -16.34 13.88 -9.55
N GLU A 145 -16.96 15.00 -9.88
CA GLU A 145 -17.32 15.36 -11.24
C GLU A 145 -16.82 16.76 -11.57
N SER A 146 -16.50 16.99 -12.84
CA SER A 146 -16.12 18.29 -13.36
C SER A 146 -16.57 18.42 -14.81
N GLY A 147 -16.98 19.63 -15.19
CA GLY A 147 -17.40 19.94 -16.54
C GLY A 147 -18.78 20.58 -16.60
N LYS A 148 -19.34 20.58 -17.81
CA LYS A 148 -20.64 21.20 -18.12
C LYS A 148 -21.62 20.14 -18.59
N GLN A 149 -22.17 19.39 -17.66
CA GLN A 149 -23.03 18.23 -17.92
C GLN A 149 -24.18 18.59 -18.89
N ALA A 150 -24.98 19.61 -18.59
CA ALA A 150 -26.14 19.96 -19.40
C ALA A 150 -25.78 20.37 -20.85
N GLU A 151 -24.67 21.11 -21.04
CA GLU A 151 -24.20 21.47 -22.37
C GLU A 151 -23.69 20.24 -23.14
N THR A 152 -23.04 19.30 -22.45
CA THR A 152 -22.53 18.06 -23.02
C THR A 152 -23.68 17.14 -23.43
N GLU A 153 -24.67 16.94 -22.57
CA GLU A 153 -25.89 16.17 -22.89
C GLU A 153 -26.66 16.73 -24.05
N ALA A 154 -26.83 18.07 -24.12
CA ALA A 154 -27.47 18.74 -25.26
C ALA A 154 -26.69 18.50 -26.55
N ALA A 155 -25.37 18.60 -26.53
CA ALA A 155 -24.55 18.36 -27.71
C ALA A 155 -24.67 16.92 -28.23
N PHE A 156 -24.71 15.92 -27.31
CA PHE A 156 -24.94 14.53 -27.68
C PHE A 156 -26.35 14.32 -28.28
N ALA A 157 -27.36 14.96 -27.72
CA ALA A 157 -28.74 14.86 -28.23
C ALA A 157 -28.92 15.47 -29.63
N GLU A 158 -28.14 16.49 -29.98
CA GLU A 158 -28.18 17.19 -31.28
C GLU A 158 -27.21 16.57 -32.31
N ALA A 159 -26.34 15.63 -31.91
CA ALA A 159 -25.33 15.05 -32.79
C ALA A 159 -25.97 14.12 -33.84
N ASP A 160 -25.62 14.27 -35.11
CA ASP A 160 -26.04 13.36 -36.19
C ASP A 160 -25.49 11.95 -36.02
N THR A 161 -24.33 11.83 -35.39
CA THR A 161 -23.65 10.54 -35.17
C THR A 161 -22.87 10.57 -33.84
N THR A 162 -23.03 9.53 -33.07
CA THR A 162 -22.23 9.30 -31.82
C THR A 162 -21.39 8.05 -31.97
N VAL A 163 -20.19 8.07 -31.41
CA VAL A 163 -19.28 6.90 -31.35
C VAL A 163 -18.92 6.65 -29.88
N GLU A 164 -19.11 5.42 -29.46
CA GLU A 164 -18.72 4.96 -28.13
C GLU A 164 -17.51 4.07 -28.22
N LEU A 165 -16.53 4.31 -27.34
CA LEU A 165 -15.32 3.49 -27.22
C LEU A 165 -15.00 3.25 -25.76
N LYS A 166 -14.95 1.97 -25.37
CA LYS A 166 -14.51 1.56 -24.05
C LYS A 166 -13.00 1.42 -24.03
N LEU A 167 -12.34 2.21 -23.20
CA LEU A 167 -10.89 2.20 -23.01
C LEU A 167 -10.54 1.70 -21.61
N VAL A 168 -9.53 0.83 -21.52
CA VAL A 168 -8.96 0.40 -20.27
C VAL A 168 -7.57 1.01 -20.13
N ASN A 169 -7.41 1.92 -19.17
CA ASN A 169 -6.10 2.45 -18.79
C ASN A 169 -5.53 1.57 -17.67
N ASN A 170 -4.63 0.67 -18.03
CA ASN A 170 -4.04 -0.26 -17.09
C ASN A 170 -3.25 0.48 -16.01
N ARG A 171 -3.42 0.01 -14.78
CA ARG A 171 -2.59 0.46 -13.66
C ARG A 171 -1.19 -0.10 -13.83
N VAL A 172 -0.21 0.78 -13.96
CA VAL A 172 1.22 0.45 -14.09
C VAL A 172 2.03 1.16 -13.02
N ILE A 173 3.11 0.53 -12.59
CA ILE A 173 4.08 1.12 -11.67
C ILE A 173 5.27 1.60 -12.51
N PRO A 174 5.66 2.89 -12.41
CA PRO A 174 6.91 3.35 -13.03
C PRO A 174 8.07 2.58 -12.43
N THR A 175 8.83 1.89 -13.27
CA THR A 175 10.03 1.16 -12.83
C THR A 175 11.21 2.12 -12.92
N SER A 176 11.47 2.86 -11.84
CA SER A 176 12.62 3.76 -11.77
C SER A 176 13.92 2.96 -11.68
N MET A 177 14.99 3.44 -12.32
CA MET A 177 16.32 2.83 -12.21
C MET A 177 16.84 2.92 -10.77
N GLU A 178 16.56 4.01 -10.09
CA GLU A 178 16.79 4.15 -8.65
C GLU A 178 15.53 3.74 -7.89
N THR A 179 15.66 2.75 -7.02
CA THR A 179 14.59 2.32 -6.11
C THR A 179 14.40 3.34 -4.99
N ARG A 180 13.20 3.38 -4.43
CA ARG A 180 12.96 4.25 -3.27
C ARG A 180 13.73 3.74 -2.06
N GLY A 181 14.44 4.64 -1.41
CA GLY A 181 15.14 4.38 -0.17
C GLY A 181 15.09 5.61 0.73
N ALA A 182 15.50 5.46 1.97
CA ALA A 182 15.67 6.54 2.92
C ALA A 182 16.86 6.21 3.84
N ILE A 183 17.61 7.23 4.21
CA ILE A 183 18.64 7.15 5.25
C ILE A 183 18.15 7.99 6.41
N ALA A 184 18.14 7.41 7.60
CA ALA A 184 17.82 8.11 8.84
C ALA A 184 19.03 8.06 9.77
N ALA A 185 19.36 9.17 10.38
CA ALA A 185 20.41 9.28 11.38
C ALA A 185 19.86 10.07 12.58
N ILE A 186 20.32 9.72 13.77
CA ILE A 186 20.07 10.51 14.98
C ILE A 186 21.31 11.38 15.18
N ASP A 187 21.11 12.69 15.19
CA ASP A 187 22.14 13.64 15.58
C ASP A 187 22.33 13.54 17.11
N PRO A 188 23.53 13.24 17.59
CA PRO A 188 23.76 13.10 19.04
C PRO A 188 23.79 14.42 19.82
N ASP A 189 23.65 15.62 19.16
CA ASP A 189 23.73 16.94 19.81
C ASP A 189 22.36 17.42 20.35
#